data_c7ee8bba143f4e3174503b2e7c0c2b93
#
_entry.id   c7ee8bba143f4e3174503b2e7c0c2b93
#
_cell.length_a   1.000
_cell.length_b   1.000
_cell.length_c   1.000
_cell.angle_alpha   90.00
_cell.angle_beta   90.00
_cell.angle_gamma   90.00
#
_symmetry.space_group_name_H-M   'P 1'
#
loop_
_entity.id
_entity.type
_entity.pdbx_description
1 polymer ?
#
loop_
_entity_poly.entity_id
_entity_poly.type
_entity_poly.pdbx_seq_one_letter_code
_entity_poly.pdbx_strand_id
1 'polypeptide(L)'
;MCAITENGEVVGLVTEVGPNYAIIKTILDSSLGISATITSSGYNGMVQGNYVDGREDMLRMNYLPSNAVIRTGDQVVTSGSTVYPRDLILGYVVDADFDDTGIAKFALLKPAVDLGSLEQVFIVTAYNAG
;
A
#
# COMPACT_ATOMS: atom_id res chain seq x y z
N MET A 1 -11.19 -6.70 7.37
CA MET A 1 -10.13 -6.64 8.40
C MET A 1 -8.77 -6.54 7.73
N CYS A 2 -7.88 -5.76 8.29
CA CYS A 2 -6.55 -5.51 7.74
C CYS A 2 -5.52 -6.40 8.45
N ALA A 3 -4.59 -6.99 7.69
CA ALA A 3 -3.49 -7.77 8.24
C ALA A 3 -2.20 -6.94 8.19
N ILE A 4 -1.48 -6.87 9.29
CA ILE A 4 -0.24 -6.08 9.44
C ILE A 4 0.86 -6.92 10.09
N THR A 5 2.11 -6.46 9.93
CA THR A 5 3.24 -6.99 10.69
C THR A 5 3.35 -6.29 12.06
N GLU A 6 4.22 -6.78 12.92
CA GLU A 6 4.49 -6.17 14.22
C GLU A 6 5.02 -4.74 14.12
N ASN A 7 5.58 -4.37 12.97
CA ASN A 7 6.13 -3.03 12.71
C ASN A 7 5.10 -2.07 12.09
N GLY A 8 3.83 -2.49 11.95
CA GLY A 8 2.79 -1.66 11.36
C GLY A 8 2.84 -1.60 9.83
N GLU A 9 3.44 -2.59 9.19
CA GLU A 9 3.50 -2.70 7.73
C GLU A 9 2.29 -3.48 7.21
N VAL A 10 1.63 -2.98 6.18
CA VAL A 10 0.42 -3.62 5.65
C VAL A 10 0.77 -4.87 4.86
N VAL A 11 0.17 -5.99 5.24
CA VAL A 11 0.26 -7.26 4.50
C VAL A 11 -0.87 -7.38 3.48
N GLY A 12 -2.08 -7.05 3.87
CA GLY A 12 -3.23 -7.13 2.99
C GLY A 12 -4.56 -7.06 3.72
N LEU A 13 -5.59 -7.55 3.05
CA LEU A 13 -6.96 -7.57 3.53
C LEU A 13 -7.38 -9.01 3.83
N VAL A 14 -7.93 -9.24 5.02
CA VAL A 14 -8.49 -10.54 5.38
C VAL A 14 -9.84 -10.67 4.69
N THR A 15 -9.96 -11.64 3.79
CA THR A 15 -11.18 -11.85 2.99
C THR A 15 -12.06 -12.96 3.54
N GLU A 16 -11.48 -13.90 4.30
CA GLU A 16 -12.22 -15.01 4.89
C GLU A 16 -11.54 -15.45 6.18
N VAL A 17 -12.35 -15.76 7.20
CA VAL A 17 -11.87 -16.29 8.48
C VAL A 17 -12.66 -17.56 8.79
N GLY A 18 -11.93 -18.65 9.05
CA GLY A 18 -12.49 -19.90 9.54
C GLY A 18 -12.01 -20.21 10.94
N PRO A 19 -12.43 -21.38 11.52
CA PRO A 19 -12.04 -21.74 12.90
C PRO A 19 -10.53 -21.88 13.10
N ASN A 20 -9.81 -22.31 12.07
CA ASN A 20 -8.37 -22.58 12.15
C ASN A 20 -7.57 -21.92 11.04
N TYR A 21 -8.17 -20.98 10.28
CA TYR A 21 -7.50 -20.35 9.15
C TYR A 21 -8.03 -18.96 8.88
N ALA A 22 -7.25 -18.18 8.16
CA ALA A 22 -7.69 -16.91 7.57
C ALA A 22 -7.10 -16.81 6.16
N ILE A 23 -7.89 -16.28 5.22
CA ILE A 23 -7.44 -16.02 3.85
C ILE A 23 -7.16 -14.52 3.73
N ILE A 24 -5.95 -14.20 3.32
CA ILE A 24 -5.49 -12.82 3.16
C ILE A 24 -5.23 -12.54 1.68
N LYS A 25 -5.90 -11.53 1.14
CA LYS A 25 -5.57 -10.98 -0.16
C LYS A 25 -4.46 -9.96 0.06
N THR A 26 -3.26 -10.23 -0.45
CA THR A 26 -2.10 -9.39 -0.19
C THR A 26 -2.18 -8.07 -0.94
N ILE A 27 -1.37 -7.08 -0.51
CA ILE A 27 -1.30 -5.76 -1.16
C ILE A 27 -0.80 -5.84 -2.61
N LEU A 28 -0.19 -6.94 -3.03
CA LEU A 28 0.21 -7.15 -4.43
C LEU A 28 -0.95 -7.47 -5.35
N ASP A 29 -2.13 -7.75 -4.81
CA ASP A 29 -3.33 -7.99 -5.63
C ASP A 29 -3.83 -6.66 -6.19
N SER A 30 -3.92 -6.56 -7.51
CA SER A 30 -4.31 -5.33 -8.20
C SER A 30 -5.77 -4.93 -7.96
N SER A 31 -6.60 -5.83 -7.42
CA SER A 31 -7.98 -5.52 -7.08
C SER A 31 -8.13 -4.73 -5.78
N LEU A 32 -7.10 -4.67 -4.94
CA LEU A 32 -7.11 -3.87 -3.72
C LEU A 32 -6.68 -2.45 -4.03
N GLY A 33 -7.55 -1.47 -3.70
CA GLY A 33 -7.20 -0.06 -3.76
C GLY A 33 -7.07 0.48 -2.34
N ILE A 34 -5.93 1.07 -2.01
CA ILE A 34 -5.65 1.57 -0.68
C ILE A 34 -5.33 3.05 -0.75
N SER A 35 -6.12 3.89 -0.07
CA SER A 35 -5.84 5.31 0.04
C SER A 35 -4.56 5.54 0.82
N ALA A 36 -3.65 6.33 0.27
CA ALA A 36 -2.30 6.47 0.81
C ALA A 36 -1.80 7.91 0.74
N THR A 37 -0.78 8.19 1.55
CA THR A 37 -0.14 9.50 1.64
C THR A 37 1.37 9.31 1.66
N ILE A 38 2.09 10.15 0.91
CA ILE A 38 3.55 10.26 1.00
C ILE A 38 3.87 11.10 2.24
N THR A 39 4.56 10.55 3.23
CA THR A 39 4.74 11.19 4.53
C THR A 39 5.52 12.51 4.45
N SER A 40 6.52 12.60 3.57
CA SER A 40 7.39 13.77 3.48
C SER A 40 6.73 14.98 2.86
N SER A 41 5.76 14.78 1.96
CA SER A 41 5.15 15.85 1.17
C SER A 41 3.65 16.04 1.43
N GLY A 42 2.99 15.01 1.97
CA GLY A 42 1.55 15.04 2.21
C GLY A 42 0.70 14.76 0.98
N TYR A 43 1.30 14.39 -0.16
CA TYR A 43 0.52 14.05 -1.36
C TYR A 43 -0.29 12.78 -1.12
N ASN A 44 -1.55 12.81 -1.53
CA ASN A 44 -2.47 11.68 -1.43
C ASN A 44 -2.62 11.00 -2.79
N GLY A 45 -2.83 9.69 -2.76
CA GLY A 45 -3.07 8.91 -3.95
C GLY A 45 -3.68 7.56 -3.61
N MET A 46 -3.81 6.72 -4.62
CA MET A 46 -4.36 5.37 -4.47
C MET A 46 -3.28 4.36 -4.81
N VAL A 47 -3.02 3.43 -3.88
CA VAL A 47 -2.02 2.37 -4.06
C VAL A 47 -2.69 1.07 -4.45
N GLN A 48 -2.17 0.42 -5.47
CA GLN A 48 -2.61 -0.89 -5.94
C GLN A 48 -1.40 -1.76 -6.25
N GLY A 49 -1.57 -3.08 -6.18
CA GLY A 49 -0.58 -4.02 -6.69
C GLY A 49 -0.40 -3.80 -8.18
N ASN A 50 0.82 -3.89 -8.65
CA ASN A 50 1.16 -3.57 -10.04
C ASN A 50 2.14 -4.58 -10.61
N TYR A 51 1.79 -5.13 -11.77
CA TYR A 51 2.66 -5.99 -12.54
C TYR A 51 3.30 -5.15 -13.65
N VAL A 52 4.58 -4.84 -13.50
CA VAL A 52 5.33 -4.06 -14.49
C VAL A 52 6.58 -4.83 -14.90
N ASP A 53 6.73 -5.07 -16.18
CA ASP A 53 7.93 -5.67 -16.77
C ASP A 53 8.36 -6.97 -16.08
N GLY A 54 7.39 -7.82 -15.73
CA GLY A 54 7.65 -9.08 -15.05
C GLY A 54 7.90 -8.97 -13.56
N ARG A 55 7.73 -7.79 -12.98
CA ARG A 55 7.93 -7.52 -11.55
C ARG A 55 6.58 -7.51 -10.83
N GLU A 56 6.21 -8.62 -10.25
CA GLU A 56 4.93 -8.80 -9.54
C GLU A 56 4.95 -8.23 -8.12
N ASP A 57 6.13 -7.88 -7.60
CA ASP A 57 6.34 -7.47 -6.22
C ASP A 57 6.35 -5.96 -6.03
N MET A 58 5.76 -5.21 -6.97
CA MET A 58 5.72 -3.76 -6.93
C MET A 58 4.30 -3.26 -6.66
N LEU A 59 4.22 -2.08 -6.04
CA LEU A 59 2.99 -1.33 -5.89
C LEU A 59 3.02 -0.09 -6.78
N ARG A 60 1.85 0.38 -7.17
CA ARG A 60 1.73 1.62 -7.93
C ARG A 60 0.80 2.58 -7.20
N MET A 61 1.28 3.79 -6.94
CA MET A 61 0.50 4.87 -6.37
C MET A 61 0.08 5.82 -7.49
N ASN A 62 -1.23 5.91 -7.73
CA ASN A 62 -1.82 6.70 -8.81
C ASN A 62 -2.40 8.01 -8.30
N TYR A 63 -2.75 8.89 -9.23
CA TYR A 63 -3.48 10.14 -8.97
C TYR A 63 -2.67 11.18 -8.21
N LEU A 64 -1.35 11.16 -8.37
CA LEU A 64 -0.48 12.19 -7.81
C LEU A 64 -0.54 13.45 -8.69
N PRO A 65 -0.43 14.66 -8.11
CA PRO A 65 -0.44 15.89 -8.90
C PRO A 65 0.72 15.93 -9.89
N SER A 66 0.50 16.56 -11.06
CA SER A 66 1.54 16.66 -12.09
C SER A 66 2.76 17.48 -11.63
N ASN A 67 2.57 18.36 -10.65
CA ASN A 67 3.65 19.16 -10.07
C ASN A 67 4.26 18.55 -8.81
N ALA A 68 3.87 17.31 -8.46
CA ALA A 68 4.40 16.65 -7.28
C ALA A 68 5.89 16.40 -7.41
N VAL A 69 6.64 16.71 -6.34
CA VAL A 69 8.05 16.36 -6.22
C VAL A 69 8.14 15.08 -5.41
N ILE A 70 8.49 14.00 -6.08
CA ILE A 70 8.51 12.65 -5.50
C ILE A 70 9.94 12.14 -5.58
N ARG A 71 10.48 11.68 -4.45
CA ARG A 71 11.87 11.24 -4.35
C ARG A 71 11.95 9.75 -4.04
N THR A 72 12.98 9.10 -4.59
CA THR A 72 13.31 7.72 -4.24
C THR A 72 13.55 7.61 -2.74
N GLY A 73 12.92 6.62 -2.11
CA GLY A 73 13.03 6.42 -0.67
C GLY A 73 11.91 7.07 0.15
N ASP A 74 11.04 7.88 -0.49
CA ASP A 74 9.90 8.47 0.22
C ASP A 74 9.00 7.36 0.76
N GLN A 75 8.64 7.47 2.05
CA GLN A 75 7.75 6.52 2.70
C GLN A 75 6.30 6.81 2.34
N VAL A 76 5.54 5.75 2.07
CA VAL A 76 4.11 5.83 1.79
C VAL A 76 3.36 5.05 2.84
N VAL A 77 2.36 5.70 3.45
CA VAL A 77 1.53 5.13 4.51
C VAL A 77 0.07 5.22 4.13
N THR A 78 -0.77 4.43 4.81
CA THR A 78 -2.23 4.54 4.65
C THR A 78 -2.73 5.89 5.15
N SER A 79 -3.70 6.47 4.44
CA SER A 79 -4.31 7.75 4.85
C SER A 79 -5.53 7.58 5.75
N GLY A 80 -5.95 6.34 5.99
CA GLY A 80 -7.10 6.03 6.82
C GLY A 80 -8.37 5.78 6.00
N SER A 81 -9.10 4.74 6.36
CA SER A 81 -10.38 4.39 5.74
C SER A 81 -11.17 3.52 6.71
N THR A 82 -12.35 3.04 6.29
CA THR A 82 -13.13 2.11 7.11
C THR A 82 -12.49 0.74 7.25
N VAL A 83 -11.54 0.39 6.37
CA VAL A 83 -10.88 -0.91 6.35
C VAL A 83 -9.44 -0.84 6.87
N TYR A 84 -8.72 0.24 6.51
CA TYR A 84 -7.31 0.40 6.87
C TYR A 84 -7.14 1.55 7.84
N PRO A 85 -6.60 1.30 9.05
CA PRO A 85 -6.21 2.39 9.96
C PRO A 85 -5.18 3.31 9.30
N ARG A 86 -5.10 4.55 9.79
CA ARG A 86 -4.14 5.54 9.31
C ARG A 86 -2.71 5.18 9.73
N ASP A 87 -1.75 5.64 8.95
CA ASP A 87 -0.30 5.59 9.25
C ASP A 87 0.31 4.19 9.25
N LEU A 88 -0.33 3.24 8.60
CA LEU A 88 0.29 1.93 8.36
C LEU A 88 1.20 2.00 7.15
N ILE A 89 2.38 1.41 7.25
CA ILE A 89 3.41 1.50 6.21
C ILE A 89 3.05 0.59 5.03
N LEU A 90 2.97 1.17 3.83
CA LEU A 90 2.74 0.42 2.60
C LEU A 90 4.04 0.10 1.89
N GLY A 91 4.92 1.09 1.74
CA GLY A 91 6.17 0.89 1.03
C GLY A 91 6.96 2.17 0.86
N TYR A 92 7.96 2.08 -0.01
CA TYR A 92 8.89 3.17 -0.28
C TYR A 92 9.01 3.39 -1.78
N VAL A 93 9.05 4.66 -2.20
CA VAL A 93 9.15 5.04 -3.60
C VAL A 93 10.49 4.58 -4.19
N VAL A 94 10.43 3.91 -5.33
CA VAL A 94 11.64 3.53 -6.09
C VAL A 94 11.72 4.28 -7.42
N ASP A 95 10.59 4.74 -7.97
CA ASP A 95 10.55 5.50 -9.20
C ASP A 95 9.25 6.30 -9.29
N ALA A 96 9.21 7.32 -10.14
CA ALA A 96 8.01 8.12 -10.38
C ALA A 96 8.07 8.71 -11.78
N ASP A 97 6.91 8.85 -12.43
CA ASP A 97 6.81 9.42 -13.77
C ASP A 97 5.39 9.95 -14.01
N PHE A 98 5.18 10.59 -15.16
CA PHE A 98 3.85 10.94 -15.62
C PHE A 98 3.09 9.70 -16.06
N ASP A 99 1.78 9.70 -15.84
CA ASP A 99 0.92 8.64 -16.36
C ASP A 99 0.70 8.81 -17.88
N ASP A 100 -0.07 7.90 -18.48
CA ASP A 100 -0.31 7.89 -19.92
C ASP A 100 -1.06 9.14 -20.40
N THR A 101 -1.78 9.81 -19.53
CA THR A 101 -2.52 11.03 -19.87
C THR A 101 -1.64 12.28 -19.87
N GLY A 102 -0.51 12.23 -19.16
CA GLY A 102 0.38 13.39 -18.98
C GLY A 102 -0.13 14.44 -18.00
N ILE A 103 -1.31 14.27 -17.42
CA ILE A 103 -1.92 15.23 -16.50
C ILE A 103 -1.79 14.87 -15.03
N ALA A 104 -1.32 13.66 -14.74
CA ALA A 104 -1.06 13.20 -13.39
C ALA A 104 0.25 12.42 -13.35
N LYS A 105 0.77 12.20 -12.15
CA LYS A 105 1.95 11.36 -11.93
C LYS A 105 1.56 10.08 -11.20
N PHE A 106 2.41 9.08 -11.34
CA PHE A 106 2.37 7.88 -10.52
C PHE A 106 3.72 7.61 -9.91
N ALA A 107 3.74 6.84 -8.83
CA ALA A 107 4.97 6.37 -8.20
C ALA A 107 4.95 4.85 -8.14
N LEU A 108 6.11 4.24 -8.38
CA LEU A 108 6.33 2.81 -8.16
C LEU A 108 6.92 2.64 -6.77
N LEU A 109 6.35 1.72 -6.00
CA LEU A 109 6.74 1.48 -4.62
C LEU A 109 7.23 0.05 -4.47
N LYS A 110 8.29 -0.10 -3.67
CA LYS A 110 8.67 -1.41 -3.14
C LYS A 110 7.87 -1.64 -1.86
N PRO A 111 7.14 -2.76 -1.72
CA PRO A 111 6.43 -3.05 -0.47
C PRO A 111 7.37 -3.03 0.72
N ALA A 112 6.92 -2.46 1.84
CA ALA A 112 7.70 -2.44 3.07
C ALA A 112 7.87 -3.84 3.65
N VAL A 113 6.88 -4.71 3.42
CA VAL A 113 6.87 -6.07 3.93
C VAL A 113 7.45 -7.03 2.89
N ASP A 114 8.28 -7.97 3.34
CA ASP A 114 8.72 -9.10 2.50
C ASP A 114 7.71 -10.24 2.65
N LEU A 115 6.81 -10.34 1.68
CA LEU A 115 5.73 -11.33 1.71
C LEU A 115 6.24 -12.78 1.60
N GLY A 116 7.46 -12.98 1.11
CA GLY A 116 8.06 -14.30 1.01
C GLY A 116 8.67 -14.82 2.30
N SER A 117 8.89 -13.96 3.28
CA SER A 117 9.55 -14.32 4.53
C SER A 117 8.76 -13.98 5.79
N LEU A 118 7.43 -13.78 5.65
CA LEU A 118 6.57 -13.50 6.80
C LEU A 118 6.49 -14.68 7.75
N GLU A 119 6.73 -14.43 9.04
CA GLU A 119 6.59 -15.43 10.10
C GLU A 119 5.30 -15.23 10.89
N GLN A 120 4.88 -13.98 11.08
CA GLN A 120 3.73 -13.64 11.90
C GLN A 120 3.03 -12.39 11.38
N VAL A 121 1.70 -12.41 11.41
CA VAL A 121 0.87 -11.25 11.08
C VAL A 121 -0.15 -11.02 12.18
N PHE A 122 -0.59 -9.76 12.32
CA PHE A 122 -1.63 -9.35 13.25
C PHE A 122 -2.85 -8.88 12.45
N ILE A 123 -4.03 -9.23 12.92
CA ILE A 123 -5.27 -8.84 12.27
C ILE A 123 -5.92 -7.73 13.08
N VAL A 124 -6.14 -6.58 12.44
CA VAL A 124 -6.83 -5.45 13.06
C VAL A 124 -8.33 -5.67 12.91
N THR A 125 -9.00 -6.02 14.01
CA THR A 125 -10.42 -6.37 14.00
C THR A 125 -11.33 -5.19 14.36
N ALA A 126 -10.80 -4.20 15.09
CA ALA A 126 -11.55 -3.01 15.48
C ALA A 126 -10.60 -1.84 15.70
N TYR A 127 -11.03 -0.65 15.29
CA TYR A 127 -10.27 0.59 15.52
C TYR A 127 -11.19 1.79 15.32
N ASN A 128 -10.75 2.94 15.85
CA ASN A 128 -11.39 4.22 15.58
C ASN A 128 -10.72 4.90 14.39
N ALA A 129 -11.51 5.20 13.36
CA ALA A 129 -11.03 5.87 12.15
C ALA A 129 -10.97 7.39 12.28
N GLY A 130 -11.36 7.90 13.42
CA GLY A 130 -11.42 9.36 13.70
C GLY A 130 -10.09 10.00 14.04
#